data_a9c896174c4e68708f48b3dafee3de3e
#
_entry.id   a9c896174c4e68708f48b3dafee3de3e
#
_cell.length_a   1.000
_cell.length_b   1.000
_cell.length_c   1.000
_cell.angle_alpha   90.00
_cell.angle_beta   90.00
_cell.angle_gamma   90.00
#
_symmetry.space_group_name_H-M   'P 1'
#
loop_
_entity.id
_entity.type
_entity.pdbx_description
1 polymer ?
#
loop_
_entity_poly.entity_id
_entity_poly.type
_entity_poly.pdbx_seq_one_letter_code
_entity_poly.pdbx_strand_id
1 'polypeptide(L)'
;MTGRVLIVGAGAIGVTTALSVRRMGFDVTVVDSEEVAGAGCSHANAGLLAPSHAFPLTGMANVRLGLQNMLNPTGPFRLAPRRQNAGWIPRFLAASTPGRVRKATRTLRLLCAAGAAGHAALVDEGVPTSWVNSGMLDVFTDSENLALAQQSLRAHPLQPEYDALTQEQLSSRVPGLTGFSGGIFTPGDSYCDGGAYVAAIAAQAAREGVEFQFGTRVNRLALKAEAVRGVDTAAGRVAADHVIVAAGSATKHLVRPTGLNLPLTSAKGYVIDLATGPDDPTMPIGLKSQMMVVTPYSSKVRLAGVLELVGEDKHIDEKRTKAMIGSAVDALPQLAGREVLQVWSGMRPCSADGLPMIGRTHADGLSVATGHGQHGLILAPVTAQIIAAQLAGRPGTPADVNPWQLSPARFTSGRRPIIRAAAG
;
A
#
# COMPACT_ATOMS: atom_id res chain seq x y z
N MET A 1 -27.80 -12.17 2.56
CA MET A 1 -28.01 -10.72 2.79
C MET A 1 -28.17 -10.09 1.42
N THR A 2 -29.25 -9.40 1.17
CA THR A 2 -29.52 -8.75 -0.12
C THR A 2 -29.39 -7.24 0.07
N GLY A 3 -28.41 -6.64 -0.59
CA GLY A 3 -28.21 -5.18 -0.58
C GLY A 3 -27.21 -4.82 -1.68
N ARG A 4 -27.35 -3.62 -2.25
CA ARG A 4 -26.47 -3.10 -3.31
C ARG A 4 -25.31 -2.36 -2.69
N VAL A 5 -24.09 -2.81 -2.95
CA VAL A 5 -22.86 -2.18 -2.50
C VAL A 5 -22.15 -1.57 -3.71
N LEU A 6 -21.84 -0.29 -3.62
CA LEU A 6 -21.07 0.42 -4.63
C LEU A 6 -19.66 0.69 -4.10
N ILE A 7 -18.64 0.30 -4.87
CA ILE A 7 -17.24 0.55 -4.54
C ILE A 7 -16.68 1.60 -5.50
N VAL A 8 -16.10 2.66 -4.95
CA VAL A 8 -15.46 3.73 -5.73
C VAL A 8 -13.96 3.51 -5.71
N GLY A 9 -13.41 3.13 -6.88
CA GLY A 9 -12.00 2.82 -7.08
C GLY A 9 -11.74 1.34 -7.34
N ALA A 10 -11.13 1.02 -8.48
CA ALA A 10 -10.75 -0.33 -8.93
C ALA A 10 -9.24 -0.60 -8.76
N GLY A 11 -8.58 -0.01 -7.76
CA GLY A 11 -7.23 -0.38 -7.33
C GLY A 11 -7.23 -1.68 -6.51
N ALA A 12 -6.05 -2.15 -6.07
CA ALA A 12 -5.91 -3.40 -5.30
C ALA A 12 -6.89 -3.51 -4.14
N ILE A 13 -7.08 -2.43 -3.37
CA ILE A 13 -8.04 -2.40 -2.26
C ILE A 13 -9.48 -2.58 -2.73
N GLY A 14 -9.88 -1.84 -3.79
CA GLY A 14 -11.27 -1.85 -4.28
C GLY A 14 -11.67 -3.18 -4.88
N VAL A 15 -10.85 -3.74 -5.79
CA VAL A 15 -11.19 -5.02 -6.45
C VAL A 15 -11.20 -6.19 -5.48
N THR A 16 -10.25 -6.23 -4.51
CA THR A 16 -10.22 -7.28 -3.49
C THR A 16 -11.40 -7.15 -2.53
N THR A 17 -11.78 -5.90 -2.18
CA THR A 17 -13.00 -5.65 -1.39
C THR A 17 -14.25 -6.07 -2.14
N ALA A 18 -14.33 -5.80 -3.46
CA ALA A 18 -15.45 -6.21 -4.29
C ALA A 18 -15.67 -7.72 -4.29
N LEU A 19 -14.57 -8.48 -4.50
CA LEU A 19 -14.60 -9.94 -4.45
C LEU A 19 -15.10 -10.45 -3.09
N SER A 20 -14.53 -9.93 -2.00
CA SER A 20 -14.89 -10.38 -0.65
C SER A 20 -16.33 -10.03 -0.28
N VAL A 21 -16.81 -8.84 -0.65
CA VAL A 21 -18.20 -8.40 -0.39
C VAL A 21 -19.20 -9.20 -1.25
N ARG A 22 -18.85 -9.49 -2.51
CA ARG A 22 -19.67 -10.34 -3.38
C ARG A 22 -19.85 -11.74 -2.80
N ARG A 23 -18.78 -12.34 -2.30
CA ARG A 23 -18.79 -13.66 -1.65
C ARG A 23 -19.64 -13.70 -0.36
N MET A 24 -19.91 -12.53 0.24
CA MET A 24 -20.86 -12.38 1.35
C MET A 24 -22.33 -12.31 0.89
N GLY A 25 -22.60 -12.38 -0.43
CA GLY A 25 -23.93 -12.39 -1.02
C GLY A 25 -24.52 -11.00 -1.31
N PHE A 26 -23.71 -9.94 -1.35
CA PHE A 26 -24.15 -8.62 -1.79
C PHE A 26 -24.09 -8.49 -3.31
N ASP A 27 -24.95 -7.64 -3.88
CA ASP A 27 -24.80 -7.18 -5.26
C ASP A 27 -23.79 -6.04 -5.30
N VAL A 28 -22.69 -6.22 -6.06
CA VAL A 28 -21.55 -5.32 -6.04
C VAL A 28 -21.32 -4.70 -7.40
N THR A 29 -21.25 -3.37 -7.42
CA THR A 29 -20.81 -2.57 -8.57
C THR A 29 -19.53 -1.82 -8.18
N VAL A 30 -18.51 -1.87 -9.03
CA VAL A 30 -17.27 -1.08 -8.90
C VAL A 30 -17.26 0.00 -9.96
N VAL A 31 -17.02 1.25 -9.56
CA VAL A 31 -16.85 2.38 -10.49
C VAL A 31 -15.42 2.94 -10.40
N ASP A 32 -14.79 3.20 -11.54
CA ASP A 32 -13.48 3.84 -11.61
C ASP A 32 -13.41 4.85 -12.77
N SER A 33 -12.64 5.91 -12.54
CA SER A 33 -12.39 6.93 -13.56
C SER A 33 -11.44 6.49 -14.67
N GLU A 34 -10.66 5.44 -14.42
CA GLU A 34 -9.74 4.86 -15.40
C GLU A 34 -10.45 3.81 -16.25
N GLU A 35 -9.89 3.51 -17.42
CA GLU A 35 -10.48 2.58 -18.40
C GLU A 35 -10.28 1.11 -18.02
N VAL A 36 -9.38 0.82 -17.09
CA VAL A 36 -9.06 -0.55 -16.62
C VAL A 36 -8.78 -0.58 -15.13
N ALA A 37 -8.99 -1.73 -14.52
CA ALA A 37 -8.65 -1.96 -13.12
C ALA A 37 -7.13 -1.81 -12.90
N GLY A 38 -6.76 -1.18 -11.79
CA GLY A 38 -5.37 -1.06 -11.38
C GLY A 38 -4.55 0.05 -12.04
N ALA A 39 -5.10 0.84 -12.95
CA ALA A 39 -4.38 1.91 -13.65
C ALA A 39 -3.85 3.03 -12.74
N GLY A 40 -4.35 3.13 -11.51
CA GLY A 40 -3.86 4.06 -10.50
C GLY A 40 -2.57 3.60 -9.81
N CYS A 41 -2.44 3.89 -8.52
CA CYS A 41 -1.26 3.56 -7.70
C CYS A 41 -0.90 2.06 -7.66
N SER A 42 -1.83 1.19 -8.02
CA SER A 42 -1.63 -0.26 -8.06
C SER A 42 -0.97 -0.76 -9.35
N HIS A 43 -0.89 0.07 -10.41
CA HIS A 43 -0.33 -0.30 -11.72
C HIS A 43 1.12 -0.78 -11.59
N ALA A 44 1.93 0.00 -10.89
CA ALA A 44 3.32 -0.33 -10.66
C ALA A 44 3.73 0.08 -9.23
N ASN A 45 4.20 -0.91 -8.48
CA ASN A 45 4.79 -0.75 -7.15
C ASN A 45 5.93 -1.76 -7.01
N ALA A 46 6.61 -1.79 -5.86
CA ALA A 46 7.70 -2.75 -5.63
C ALA A 46 7.23 -4.23 -5.63
N GLY A 47 5.93 -4.47 -5.57
CA GLY A 47 5.35 -5.81 -5.54
C GLY A 47 5.52 -6.57 -4.23
N LEU A 48 6.11 -5.97 -3.22
CA LEU A 48 6.46 -6.67 -1.97
C LEU A 48 5.23 -7.09 -1.17
N LEU A 49 5.21 -8.33 -0.78
CA LEU A 49 4.30 -8.93 0.18
C LEU A 49 5.16 -9.39 1.39
N ALA A 50 5.78 -8.42 2.06
CA ALA A 50 6.84 -8.60 3.05
C ALA A 50 6.39 -8.09 4.43
N PRO A 51 5.82 -8.95 5.30
CA PRO A 51 5.47 -8.58 6.67
C PRO A 51 6.67 -8.08 7.50
N SER A 52 7.87 -8.54 7.18
CA SER A 52 9.11 -8.09 7.82
C SER A 52 9.37 -6.59 7.60
N HIS A 53 8.88 -6.04 6.50
CA HIS A 53 9.03 -4.64 6.06
C HIS A 53 7.85 -3.73 6.47
N ALA A 54 7.03 -4.15 7.40
CA ALA A 54 5.86 -3.40 7.85
C ALA A 54 6.25 -2.30 8.85
N PHE A 55 6.59 -1.12 8.32
CA PHE A 55 6.90 0.09 9.11
C PHE A 55 6.02 1.26 8.68
N PRO A 56 5.51 2.07 9.62
CA PRO A 56 4.80 3.29 9.28
C PRO A 56 5.77 4.33 8.69
N LEU A 57 5.25 5.22 7.86
CA LEU A 57 6.02 6.37 7.36
C LEU A 57 6.44 7.31 8.49
N THR A 58 5.69 7.34 9.60
CA THR A 58 5.98 8.15 10.78
C THR A 58 7.25 7.69 11.49
N GLY A 59 7.98 8.64 12.09
CA GLY A 59 9.18 8.37 12.88
C GLY A 59 10.19 9.51 12.75
N MET A 60 10.90 9.82 13.86
CA MET A 60 11.88 10.92 13.88
C MET A 60 13.05 10.69 12.92
N ALA A 61 13.41 9.42 12.66
CA ALA A 61 14.41 9.09 11.64
C ALA A 61 13.98 9.56 10.24
N ASN A 62 12.73 9.29 9.85
CA ASN A 62 12.18 9.75 8.58
C ASN A 62 12.01 11.28 8.52
N VAL A 63 11.65 11.92 9.64
CA VAL A 63 11.61 13.39 9.74
C VAL A 63 13.00 13.98 9.50
N ARG A 64 14.03 13.44 10.19
CA ARG A 64 15.43 13.88 10.04
C ARG A 64 15.93 13.66 8.61
N LEU A 65 15.68 12.49 8.05
CA LEU A 65 16.02 12.16 6.66
C LEU A 65 15.36 13.13 5.68
N GLY A 66 14.08 13.45 5.90
CA GLY A 66 13.36 14.44 5.10
C GLY A 66 14.01 15.82 5.14
N LEU A 67 14.41 16.29 6.32
CA LEU A 67 15.10 17.57 6.49
C LEU A 67 16.48 17.56 5.83
N GLN A 68 17.26 16.50 6.00
CA GLN A 68 18.59 16.35 5.39
C GLN A 68 18.53 16.35 3.86
N ASN A 69 17.49 15.76 3.29
CA ASN A 69 17.32 15.65 1.84
C ASN A 69 16.54 16.82 1.20
N MET A 70 16.09 17.81 1.97
CA MET A 70 15.36 18.96 1.40
C MET A 70 16.14 19.70 0.31
N LEU A 71 17.46 19.77 0.44
CA LEU A 71 18.36 20.45 -0.50
C LEU A 71 19.02 19.50 -1.52
N ASN A 72 18.80 18.18 -1.38
CA ASN A 72 19.36 17.19 -2.31
C ASN A 72 18.35 16.88 -3.43
N PRO A 73 18.59 17.34 -4.68
CA PRO A 73 17.65 17.16 -5.78
C PRO A 73 17.49 15.70 -6.22
N THR A 74 18.48 14.85 -5.93
CA THR A 74 18.48 13.41 -6.29
C THR A 74 18.28 12.48 -5.10
N GLY A 75 18.13 13.02 -3.89
CA GLY A 75 17.97 12.24 -2.65
C GLY A 75 16.71 11.37 -2.67
N PRO A 76 16.71 10.23 -1.93
CA PRO A 76 15.62 9.26 -1.95
C PRO A 76 14.34 9.75 -1.27
N PHE A 77 14.40 10.85 -0.53
CA PHE A 77 13.27 11.46 0.16
C PHE A 77 13.20 12.96 -0.15
N ARG A 78 11.98 13.46 -0.47
CA ARG A 78 11.75 14.90 -0.67
C ARG A 78 10.48 15.34 0.04
N LEU A 79 10.57 16.40 0.82
CA LEU A 79 9.43 17.09 1.41
C LEU A 79 9.32 18.49 0.78
N ALA A 80 8.24 18.74 0.05
CA ALA A 80 7.92 20.09 -0.42
C ALA A 80 6.73 20.63 0.40
N PRO A 81 6.86 21.76 1.09
CA PRO A 81 5.77 22.38 1.81
C PRO A 81 4.70 22.84 0.78
N ARG A 82 3.56 22.20 0.78
CA ARG A 82 2.39 22.54 -0.04
C ARG A 82 1.22 22.85 0.88
N ARG A 83 0.37 23.83 0.52
CA ARG A 83 -0.87 24.13 1.28
C ARG A 83 -1.74 22.90 1.51
N GLN A 84 -1.75 21.95 0.58
CA GLN A 84 -2.47 20.68 0.68
C GLN A 84 -2.02 19.82 1.87
N ASN A 85 -0.79 19.98 2.35
CA ASN A 85 -0.20 19.20 3.44
C ASN A 85 -0.28 19.91 4.81
N ALA A 86 -0.79 21.14 4.86
CA ALA A 86 -0.79 21.97 6.08
C ALA A 86 -1.50 21.29 7.27
N GLY A 87 -2.60 20.60 7.02
CA GLY A 87 -3.33 19.86 8.07
C GLY A 87 -2.75 18.46 8.36
N TRP A 88 -1.96 17.90 7.46
CA TRP A 88 -1.34 16.59 7.58
C TRP A 88 -0.03 16.64 8.39
N ILE A 89 0.84 17.62 8.11
CA ILE A 89 2.19 17.75 8.71
C ILE A 89 2.13 17.78 10.25
N PRO A 90 1.32 18.62 10.92
CA PRO A 90 1.29 18.64 12.39
C PRO A 90 0.86 17.29 12.99
N ARG A 91 -0.09 16.60 12.36
CA ARG A 91 -0.55 15.27 12.79
C ARG A 91 0.52 14.20 12.58
N PHE A 92 1.25 14.27 11.48
CA PHE A 92 2.38 13.40 11.19
C PHE A 92 3.50 13.57 12.24
N LEU A 93 3.89 14.80 12.56
CA LEU A 93 4.87 15.07 13.61
C LEU A 93 4.40 14.57 14.97
N ALA A 94 3.14 14.81 15.33
CA ALA A 94 2.54 14.31 16.56
C ALA A 94 2.53 12.77 16.62
N ALA A 95 2.34 12.09 15.48
CA ALA A 95 2.37 10.63 15.38
C ALA A 95 3.79 10.05 15.36
N SER A 96 4.83 10.87 15.11
CA SER A 96 6.23 10.44 15.00
C SER A 96 6.95 10.25 16.35
N THR A 97 6.23 10.33 17.48
CA THR A 97 6.81 10.02 18.80
C THR A 97 7.12 8.51 18.95
N PRO A 98 8.19 8.12 19.67
CA PRO A 98 8.62 6.71 19.74
C PRO A 98 7.52 5.74 20.19
N GLY A 99 6.69 6.13 21.17
CA GLY A 99 5.61 5.29 21.66
C GLY A 99 4.51 5.05 20.62
N ARG A 100 4.13 6.10 19.86
CA ARG A 100 3.13 5.98 18.79
C ARG A 100 3.66 5.19 17.60
N VAL A 101 4.91 5.42 17.22
CA VAL A 101 5.58 4.65 16.16
C VAL A 101 5.63 3.16 16.50
N ARG A 102 6.06 2.79 17.72
CA ARG A 102 6.06 1.38 18.16
C ARG A 102 4.67 0.74 18.07
N LYS A 103 3.64 1.48 18.53
CA LYS A 103 2.24 0.99 18.46
C LYS A 103 1.78 0.81 17.01
N ALA A 104 2.05 1.79 16.14
CA ALA A 104 1.69 1.71 14.72
C ALA A 104 2.45 0.58 14.01
N THR A 105 3.75 0.41 14.27
CA THR A 105 4.57 -0.69 13.74
C THR A 105 3.99 -2.04 14.13
N ARG A 106 3.65 -2.24 15.41
CA ARG A 106 3.03 -3.51 15.85
C ARG A 106 1.75 -3.79 15.08
N THR A 107 0.87 -2.79 14.97
CA THR A 107 -0.41 -2.93 14.24
C THR A 107 -0.18 -3.25 12.76
N LEU A 108 0.73 -2.54 12.08
CA LEU A 108 1.04 -2.80 10.67
C LEU A 108 1.60 -4.22 10.46
N ARG A 109 2.50 -4.67 11.32
CA ARG A 109 3.08 -6.02 11.24
C ARG A 109 2.02 -7.11 11.32
N LEU A 110 1.08 -6.98 12.25
CA LEU A 110 -0.04 -7.92 12.38
C LEU A 110 -0.98 -7.87 11.16
N LEU A 111 -1.27 -6.66 10.66
CA LEU A 111 -2.09 -6.50 9.45
C LEU A 111 -1.39 -7.05 8.21
N CYS A 112 -0.08 -6.79 8.04
CA CYS A 112 0.68 -7.30 6.89
C CYS A 112 0.79 -8.83 6.92
N ALA A 113 0.95 -9.43 8.09
CA ALA A 113 0.95 -10.89 8.22
C ALA A 113 -0.42 -11.50 7.83
N ALA A 114 -1.52 -10.90 8.32
CA ALA A 114 -2.86 -11.32 7.92
C ALA A 114 -3.11 -11.09 6.42
N GLY A 115 -2.57 -10.00 5.87
CA GLY A 115 -2.63 -9.72 4.44
C GLY A 115 -1.85 -10.73 3.60
N ALA A 116 -0.63 -11.09 4.01
CA ALA A 116 0.18 -12.12 3.34
C ALA A 116 -0.52 -13.49 3.36
N ALA A 117 -1.11 -13.88 4.49
CA ALA A 117 -1.93 -15.08 4.56
C ALA A 117 -3.15 -15.04 3.62
N GLY A 118 -3.77 -13.86 3.48
CA GLY A 118 -4.86 -13.66 2.52
C GLY A 118 -4.42 -13.76 1.06
N HIS A 119 -3.19 -13.34 0.72
CA HIS A 119 -2.62 -13.56 -0.61
C HIS A 119 -2.37 -15.05 -0.88
N ALA A 120 -1.81 -15.79 0.09
CA ALA A 120 -1.61 -17.23 -0.03
C ALA A 120 -2.94 -17.96 -0.24
N ALA A 121 -3.98 -17.61 0.52
CA ALA A 121 -5.31 -18.19 0.37
C ALA A 121 -5.89 -17.96 -1.05
N LEU A 122 -5.70 -16.79 -1.65
CA LEU A 122 -6.14 -16.53 -3.02
C LEU A 122 -5.41 -17.41 -4.04
N VAL A 123 -4.13 -17.71 -3.81
CA VAL A 123 -3.35 -18.65 -4.65
C VAL A 123 -3.87 -20.07 -4.48
N ASP A 124 -4.12 -20.50 -3.24
CA ASP A 124 -4.68 -21.82 -2.93
C ASP A 124 -6.08 -22.02 -3.56
N GLU A 125 -6.85 -20.94 -3.72
CA GLU A 125 -8.12 -20.90 -4.47
C GLU A 125 -7.94 -20.93 -5.99
N GLY A 126 -6.71 -20.94 -6.50
CA GLY A 126 -6.39 -20.97 -7.92
C GLY A 126 -6.49 -19.60 -8.62
N VAL A 127 -6.51 -18.48 -7.89
CA VAL A 127 -6.48 -17.15 -8.50
C VAL A 127 -5.07 -16.81 -8.95
N PRO A 128 -4.81 -16.54 -10.26
CA PRO A 128 -3.46 -16.37 -10.81
C PRO A 128 -2.89 -14.97 -10.49
N THR A 129 -2.57 -14.72 -9.23
CA THR A 129 -2.13 -13.41 -8.71
C THR A 129 -0.66 -13.07 -9.00
N SER A 130 0.05 -13.86 -9.79
CA SER A 130 1.51 -13.75 -10.02
C SER A 130 2.35 -13.76 -8.73
N TRP A 131 1.86 -14.39 -7.68
CA TRP A 131 2.54 -14.51 -6.41
C TRP A 131 3.77 -15.42 -6.49
N VAL A 132 4.89 -14.97 -5.91
CA VAL A 132 6.15 -15.71 -5.86
C VAL A 132 6.67 -15.72 -4.43
N ASN A 133 6.85 -16.90 -3.88
CA ASN A 133 7.43 -17.13 -2.55
C ASN A 133 8.94 -17.38 -2.69
N SER A 134 9.74 -16.31 -2.72
CA SER A 134 11.20 -16.40 -2.90
C SER A 134 12.00 -15.97 -1.67
N GLY A 135 11.33 -15.49 -0.66
CA GLY A 135 11.97 -14.66 0.37
C GLY A 135 12.34 -13.27 -0.17
N MET A 136 12.97 -12.48 0.67
CA MET A 136 13.51 -11.16 0.34
C MET A 136 14.86 -10.97 1.00
N LEU A 137 15.79 -10.31 0.31
CA LEU A 137 17.12 -9.98 0.80
C LEU A 137 17.25 -8.47 1.01
N ASP A 138 17.50 -8.03 2.24
CA ASP A 138 17.91 -6.66 2.55
C ASP A 138 19.43 -6.57 2.65
N VAL A 139 20.04 -5.58 2.00
CA VAL A 139 21.49 -5.39 2.04
C VAL A 139 21.85 -4.02 2.63
N PHE A 140 22.95 -4.00 3.39
CA PHE A 140 23.39 -2.86 4.19
C PHE A 140 24.85 -2.51 3.91
N THR A 141 25.13 -1.23 3.72
CA THR A 141 26.48 -0.70 3.50
C THR A 141 27.29 -0.58 4.78
N ASP A 142 26.64 -0.59 5.94
CA ASP A 142 27.24 -0.44 7.26
C ASP A 142 26.66 -1.43 8.29
N SER A 143 27.48 -1.82 9.25
CA SER A 143 27.14 -2.80 10.28
C SER A 143 26.17 -2.25 11.35
N GLU A 144 26.11 -0.95 11.57
CA GLU A 144 25.21 -0.35 12.55
C GLU A 144 23.75 -0.48 12.10
N ASN A 145 23.44 -0.10 10.85
CA ASN A 145 22.11 -0.26 10.28
C ASN A 145 21.71 -1.74 10.16
N LEU A 146 22.64 -2.63 9.86
CA LEU A 146 22.40 -4.07 9.88
C LEU A 146 21.99 -4.55 11.28
N ALA A 147 22.72 -4.14 12.33
CA ALA A 147 22.41 -4.50 13.71
C ALA A 147 21.04 -3.94 14.16
N LEU A 148 20.72 -2.70 13.80
CA LEU A 148 19.40 -2.10 14.07
C LEU A 148 18.27 -2.86 13.38
N ALA A 149 18.46 -3.32 12.14
CA ALA A 149 17.49 -4.11 11.42
C ALA A 149 17.26 -5.48 12.09
N GLN A 150 18.32 -6.17 12.50
CA GLN A 150 18.22 -7.41 13.27
C GLN A 150 17.48 -7.20 14.60
N GLN A 151 17.80 -6.14 15.34
CA GLN A 151 17.09 -5.79 16.57
C GLN A 151 15.59 -5.58 16.31
N SER A 152 15.25 -4.93 15.21
CA SER A 152 13.86 -4.70 14.82
C SER A 152 13.12 -6.01 14.51
N LEU A 153 13.77 -6.97 13.87
CA LEU A 153 13.20 -8.30 13.60
C LEU A 153 13.01 -9.11 14.87
N ARG A 154 13.98 -9.10 15.80
CA ARG A 154 13.84 -9.73 17.12
C ARG A 154 12.67 -9.15 17.93
N ALA A 155 12.42 -7.85 17.80
CA ALA A 155 11.28 -7.16 18.42
C ALA A 155 9.97 -7.30 17.64
N HIS A 156 9.94 -8.08 16.55
CA HIS A 156 8.75 -8.29 15.76
C HIS A 156 7.73 -9.16 16.52
N PRO A 157 6.42 -8.80 16.57
CA PRO A 157 5.42 -9.52 17.36
C PRO A 157 5.24 -10.98 16.94
N LEU A 158 5.59 -11.33 15.70
CA LEU A 158 5.48 -12.67 15.14
C LEU A 158 6.84 -13.35 14.97
N GLN A 159 7.95 -12.71 15.37
CA GLN A 159 9.30 -13.25 15.33
C GLN A 159 9.62 -14.01 14.02
N PRO A 160 9.57 -13.33 12.84
CA PRO A 160 9.82 -14.00 11.57
C PRO A 160 11.22 -14.62 11.54
N GLU A 161 11.34 -15.77 10.91
CA GLU A 161 12.65 -16.36 10.63
C GLU A 161 13.45 -15.44 9.70
N TYR A 162 14.74 -15.34 9.95
CA TYR A 162 15.67 -14.61 9.11
C TYR A 162 17.09 -15.14 9.24
N ASP A 163 17.86 -15.07 8.15
CA ASP A 163 19.29 -15.33 8.12
C ASP A 163 20.05 -14.01 8.07
N ALA A 164 20.97 -13.81 9.00
CA ALA A 164 21.93 -12.72 8.92
C ALA A 164 23.13 -13.19 8.09
N LEU A 165 23.40 -12.52 6.99
CA LEU A 165 24.41 -12.89 6.01
C LEU A 165 25.63 -11.98 6.11
N THR A 166 26.82 -12.57 6.10
CA THR A 166 28.10 -11.87 5.95
C THR A 166 28.27 -11.39 4.49
N GLN A 167 29.26 -10.54 4.25
CA GLN A 167 29.61 -10.10 2.91
C GLN A 167 29.94 -11.29 1.97
N GLU A 168 30.66 -12.28 2.47
CA GLU A 168 31.02 -13.48 1.69
C GLU A 168 29.78 -14.30 1.32
N GLN A 169 28.86 -14.49 2.28
CA GLN A 169 27.60 -15.20 2.03
C GLN A 169 26.68 -14.43 1.07
N LEU A 170 26.71 -13.10 1.10
CA LEU A 170 25.99 -12.26 0.12
C LEU A 170 26.51 -12.48 -1.30
N SER A 171 27.86 -12.44 -1.48
CA SER A 171 28.48 -12.61 -2.79
C SER A 171 28.21 -14.00 -3.40
N SER A 172 28.09 -15.02 -2.54
CA SER A 172 27.73 -16.38 -2.97
C SER A 172 26.25 -16.49 -3.34
N ARG A 173 25.35 -15.76 -2.63
CA ARG A 173 23.90 -15.83 -2.84
C ARG A 173 23.42 -14.98 -4.01
N VAL A 174 24.05 -13.82 -4.22
CA VAL A 174 23.77 -12.90 -5.32
C VAL A 174 25.07 -12.52 -5.99
N PRO A 175 25.51 -13.29 -7.00
CA PRO A 175 26.73 -12.98 -7.75
C PRO A 175 26.66 -11.56 -8.34
N GLY A 176 27.77 -10.83 -8.27
CA GLY A 176 27.87 -9.46 -8.75
C GLY A 176 27.38 -8.38 -7.77
N LEU A 177 26.76 -8.74 -6.65
CA LEU A 177 26.36 -7.76 -5.64
C LEU A 177 27.60 -7.13 -4.97
N THR A 178 27.71 -5.80 -4.99
CA THR A 178 28.89 -5.06 -4.53
C THR A 178 28.55 -3.94 -3.56
N GLY A 179 29.51 -3.58 -2.69
CA GLY A 179 29.41 -2.39 -1.83
C GLY A 179 28.65 -2.59 -0.53
N PHE A 180 28.36 -3.83 -0.11
CA PHE A 180 27.61 -4.12 1.11
C PHE A 180 28.44 -4.91 2.13
N SER A 181 28.28 -4.57 3.42
CA SER A 181 28.96 -5.20 4.53
C SER A 181 28.24 -6.44 5.07
N GLY A 182 26.95 -6.60 4.73
CA GLY A 182 26.13 -7.73 5.13
C GLY A 182 24.69 -7.56 4.74
N GLY A 183 23.86 -8.57 5.04
CA GLY A 183 22.46 -8.58 4.71
C GLY A 183 21.60 -9.39 5.66
N ILE A 184 20.29 -9.30 5.43
CA ILE A 184 19.25 -10.08 6.09
C ILE A 184 18.39 -10.72 5.03
N PHE A 185 18.33 -12.03 5.02
CA PHE A 185 17.39 -12.78 4.20
C PHE A 185 16.19 -13.20 5.05
N THR A 186 14.98 -12.89 4.59
CA THR A 186 13.72 -13.27 5.24
C THR A 186 12.95 -14.22 4.34
N PRO A 187 12.97 -15.55 4.62
CA PRO A 187 12.39 -16.57 3.75
C PRO A 187 10.87 -16.50 3.65
N GLY A 188 10.19 -15.98 4.68
CA GLY A 188 8.73 -15.84 4.71
C GLY A 188 8.16 -14.66 3.93
N ASP A 189 9.00 -13.79 3.38
CA ASP A 189 8.57 -12.71 2.53
C ASP A 189 8.36 -13.19 1.09
N SER A 190 7.47 -12.54 0.36
CA SER A 190 7.09 -12.87 -1.00
C SER A 190 6.85 -11.61 -1.83
N TYR A 191 6.55 -11.76 -3.11
CA TYR A 191 6.20 -10.65 -3.98
C TYR A 191 5.18 -11.07 -5.05
N CYS A 192 4.54 -10.08 -5.68
CA CYS A 192 3.73 -10.27 -6.87
C CYS A 192 3.73 -9.00 -7.74
N ASP A 193 3.45 -9.11 -9.03
CA ASP A 193 3.21 -7.92 -9.86
C ASP A 193 1.85 -7.32 -9.48
N GLY A 194 1.85 -6.08 -8.97
CA GLY A 194 0.64 -5.41 -8.50
C GLY A 194 -0.41 -5.21 -9.59
N GLY A 195 0.01 -4.94 -10.84
CA GLY A 195 -0.89 -4.83 -11.98
C GLY A 195 -1.54 -6.18 -12.32
N ALA A 196 -0.73 -7.25 -12.39
CA ALA A 196 -1.23 -8.60 -12.62
C ALA A 196 -2.16 -9.07 -11.49
N TYR A 197 -1.82 -8.79 -10.24
CA TYR A 197 -2.69 -9.05 -9.08
C TYR A 197 -4.06 -8.41 -9.25
N VAL A 198 -4.11 -7.11 -9.54
CA VAL A 198 -5.38 -6.38 -9.67
C VAL A 198 -6.20 -6.92 -10.83
N ALA A 199 -5.57 -7.20 -11.98
CA ALA A 199 -6.24 -7.76 -13.15
C ALA A 199 -6.84 -9.16 -12.84
N ALA A 200 -6.09 -10.03 -12.16
CA ALA A 200 -6.55 -11.36 -11.78
C ALA A 200 -7.73 -11.30 -10.81
N ILE A 201 -7.65 -10.44 -9.78
CA ILE A 201 -8.76 -10.28 -8.81
C ILE A 201 -9.99 -9.66 -9.46
N ALA A 202 -9.83 -8.64 -10.33
CA ALA A 202 -10.96 -8.05 -11.04
C ALA A 202 -11.64 -9.06 -11.97
N ALA A 203 -10.87 -9.88 -12.69
CA ALA A 203 -11.40 -10.94 -13.52
C ALA A 203 -12.13 -12.01 -12.69
N GLN A 204 -11.60 -12.39 -11.53
CA GLN A 204 -12.26 -13.31 -10.61
C GLN A 204 -13.57 -12.73 -10.07
N ALA A 205 -13.54 -11.45 -9.63
CA ALA A 205 -14.71 -10.75 -9.14
C ALA A 205 -15.83 -10.65 -10.22
N ALA A 206 -15.46 -10.35 -11.46
CA ALA A 206 -16.39 -10.31 -12.59
C ALA A 206 -17.02 -11.69 -12.86
N ARG A 207 -16.23 -12.78 -12.83
CA ARG A 207 -16.75 -14.16 -12.94
C ARG A 207 -17.74 -14.50 -11.84
N GLU A 208 -17.54 -13.95 -10.63
CA GLU A 208 -18.44 -14.14 -9.48
C GLU A 208 -19.63 -13.16 -9.48
N GLY A 209 -19.77 -12.31 -10.54
CA GLY A 209 -20.92 -11.44 -10.75
C GLY A 209 -20.77 -10.03 -10.17
N VAL A 210 -19.53 -9.53 -9.99
CA VAL A 210 -19.28 -8.09 -9.74
C VAL A 210 -19.37 -7.34 -11.05
N GLU A 211 -20.15 -6.25 -11.07
CA GLU A 211 -20.24 -5.32 -12.20
C GLU A 211 -19.13 -4.28 -12.12
N PHE A 212 -18.45 -4.01 -13.25
CA PHE A 212 -17.43 -2.96 -13.37
C PHE A 212 -17.87 -1.87 -14.35
N GLN A 213 -17.82 -0.61 -13.92
CA GLN A 213 -18.09 0.57 -14.71
C GLN A 213 -16.83 1.43 -14.77
N PHE A 214 -15.98 1.15 -15.75
CA PHE A 214 -14.75 1.90 -16.02
C PHE A 214 -15.05 3.21 -16.79
N GLY A 215 -14.06 4.11 -16.88
CA GLY A 215 -14.24 5.44 -17.46
C GLY A 215 -15.27 6.31 -16.71
N THR A 216 -15.69 5.88 -15.52
CA THR A 216 -16.80 6.48 -14.77
C THR A 216 -16.26 7.26 -13.56
N ARG A 217 -16.08 8.57 -13.74
CA ARG A 217 -15.66 9.46 -12.66
C ARG A 217 -16.80 9.76 -11.69
N VAL A 218 -16.59 9.47 -10.42
CA VAL A 218 -17.49 9.91 -9.35
C VAL A 218 -17.21 11.36 -9.01
N ASN A 219 -18.23 12.22 -9.16
CA ASN A 219 -18.15 13.65 -8.88
C ASN A 219 -18.40 13.94 -7.41
N ARG A 220 -19.35 13.25 -6.79
CA ARG A 220 -19.72 13.40 -5.37
C ARG A 220 -20.52 12.20 -4.87
N LEU A 221 -20.59 12.07 -3.54
CA LEU A 221 -21.50 11.14 -2.88
C LEU A 221 -22.94 11.67 -2.95
N ALA A 222 -23.89 10.79 -3.23
CA ALA A 222 -25.33 11.12 -3.27
C ALA A 222 -25.89 11.03 -1.83
N LEU A 223 -26.11 12.18 -1.20
CA LEU A 223 -26.63 12.30 0.15
C LEU A 223 -28.18 12.40 0.13
N LYS A 224 -28.82 11.67 1.05
CA LYS A 224 -30.23 11.82 1.38
C LYS A 224 -30.32 11.97 2.91
N ALA A 225 -30.63 13.17 3.39
CA ALA A 225 -30.42 13.59 4.77
C ALA A 225 -28.93 13.37 5.16
N GLU A 226 -28.63 12.65 6.24
CA GLU A 226 -27.26 12.35 6.68
C GLU A 226 -26.72 11.00 6.15
N ALA A 227 -27.49 10.30 5.30
CA ALA A 227 -27.14 8.99 4.77
C ALA A 227 -26.62 9.08 3.34
N VAL A 228 -25.61 8.27 3.01
CA VAL A 228 -25.12 8.07 1.65
C VAL A 228 -25.97 6.99 0.98
N ARG A 229 -26.49 7.28 -0.22
CA ARG A 229 -27.38 6.39 -0.99
C ARG A 229 -26.91 6.20 -2.44
N GLY A 230 -25.64 6.34 -2.68
CA GLY A 230 -25.03 6.18 -4.00
C GLY A 230 -24.01 7.26 -4.31
N VAL A 231 -23.72 7.42 -5.59
CA VAL A 231 -22.81 8.44 -6.12
C VAL A 231 -23.41 9.14 -7.33
N ASP A 232 -23.02 10.39 -7.56
CA ASP A 232 -23.34 11.13 -8.78
C ASP A 232 -22.13 11.12 -9.71
N THR A 233 -22.34 10.73 -10.97
CA THR A 233 -21.36 10.70 -12.05
C THR A 233 -21.79 11.66 -13.18
N ALA A 234 -20.98 11.77 -14.22
CA ALA A 234 -21.39 12.53 -15.42
C ALA A 234 -22.55 11.85 -16.18
N ALA A 235 -22.66 10.52 -16.11
CA ALA A 235 -23.72 9.74 -16.73
C ALA A 235 -25.02 9.65 -15.90
N GLY A 236 -25.02 10.25 -14.69
CA GLY A 236 -26.15 10.22 -13.79
C GLY A 236 -25.84 9.63 -12.43
N ARG A 237 -26.89 9.33 -11.68
CA ARG A 237 -26.77 8.75 -10.33
C ARG A 237 -26.71 7.22 -10.38
N VAL A 238 -25.71 6.65 -9.70
CA VAL A 238 -25.64 5.23 -9.39
C VAL A 238 -26.09 5.04 -7.94
N ALA A 239 -27.24 4.41 -7.73
CA ALA A 239 -27.83 4.22 -6.42
C ALA A 239 -27.27 2.96 -5.75
N ALA A 240 -27.03 3.04 -4.43
CA ALA A 240 -26.58 1.92 -3.61
C ALA A 240 -27.07 2.04 -2.18
N ASP A 241 -27.20 0.91 -1.49
CA ASP A 241 -27.55 0.87 -0.07
C ASP A 241 -26.34 1.14 0.82
N HIS A 242 -25.13 0.84 0.30
CA HIS A 242 -23.87 1.15 0.95
C HIS A 242 -22.80 1.52 -0.09
N VAL A 243 -22.01 2.57 0.21
CA VAL A 243 -20.89 3.02 -0.63
C VAL A 243 -19.59 2.80 0.13
N ILE A 244 -18.61 2.16 -0.53
CA ILE A 244 -17.25 1.98 -0.04
C ILE A 244 -16.32 2.85 -0.89
N VAL A 245 -15.66 3.85 -0.28
CA VAL A 245 -14.73 4.71 -1.00
C VAL A 245 -13.30 4.19 -0.83
N ALA A 246 -12.76 3.58 -1.90
CA ALA A 246 -11.42 3.03 -2.02
C ALA A 246 -10.59 3.78 -3.10
N ALA A 247 -10.86 5.07 -3.29
CA ALA A 247 -10.30 5.91 -4.36
C ALA A 247 -8.91 6.49 -4.04
N GLY A 248 -8.08 5.78 -3.26
CA GLY A 248 -6.73 6.22 -2.92
C GLY A 248 -6.71 7.62 -2.28
N SER A 249 -5.87 8.52 -2.78
CA SER A 249 -5.77 9.89 -2.26
C SER A 249 -7.01 10.76 -2.54
N ALA A 250 -7.79 10.44 -3.58
CA ALA A 250 -9.02 11.15 -3.91
C ALA A 250 -10.13 10.92 -2.87
N THR A 251 -10.04 9.88 -2.06
CA THR A 251 -11.01 9.56 -0.99
C THR A 251 -11.29 10.77 -0.08
N LYS A 252 -10.26 11.53 0.32
CA LYS A 252 -10.42 12.70 1.20
C LYS A 252 -11.38 13.77 0.63
N HIS A 253 -11.37 13.94 -0.69
CA HIS A 253 -12.22 14.93 -1.36
C HIS A 253 -13.66 14.44 -1.46
N LEU A 254 -13.85 13.16 -1.80
CA LEU A 254 -15.18 12.56 -1.96
C LEU A 254 -15.95 12.51 -0.63
N VAL A 255 -15.27 12.20 0.49
CA VAL A 255 -15.93 12.07 1.79
C VAL A 255 -16.08 13.38 2.56
N ARG A 256 -15.36 14.44 2.18
CA ARG A 256 -15.40 15.74 2.87
C ARG A 256 -16.82 16.34 3.03
N PRO A 257 -17.73 16.25 2.04
CA PRO A 257 -19.11 16.75 2.17
C PRO A 257 -19.91 16.07 3.28
N THR A 258 -19.51 14.87 3.74
CA THR A 258 -20.15 14.20 4.89
C THR A 258 -19.64 14.70 6.25
N GLY A 259 -18.76 15.70 6.29
CA GLY A 259 -18.11 16.17 7.51
C GLY A 259 -16.89 15.37 7.93
N LEU A 260 -16.50 14.32 7.17
CA LEU A 260 -15.33 13.50 7.47
C LEU A 260 -14.07 14.16 6.88
N ASN A 261 -13.18 14.61 7.75
CA ASN A 261 -11.90 15.21 7.35
C ASN A 261 -10.77 14.22 7.58
N LEU A 262 -10.35 13.54 6.52
CA LEU A 262 -9.26 12.56 6.57
C LEU A 262 -7.90 13.24 6.37
N PRO A 263 -6.96 13.14 7.33
CA PRO A 263 -5.60 13.64 7.16
C PRO A 263 -4.80 12.70 6.24
N LEU A 264 -5.02 12.87 4.96
CA LEU A 264 -4.47 12.06 3.88
C LEU A 264 -3.65 12.92 2.94
N THR A 265 -2.45 12.47 2.61
CA THR A 265 -1.59 13.08 1.59
C THR A 265 -1.13 12.05 0.58
N SER A 266 -0.69 12.53 -0.59
CA SER A 266 -0.07 11.69 -1.62
C SER A 266 1.43 11.70 -1.45
N ALA A 267 2.04 10.51 -1.42
CA ALA A 267 3.49 10.34 -1.49
C ALA A 267 3.86 9.73 -2.84
N LYS A 268 4.55 10.51 -3.68
CA LYS A 268 5.00 10.06 -4.99
C LYS A 268 6.16 9.09 -4.84
N GLY A 269 6.13 7.99 -5.56
CA GLY A 269 7.24 7.06 -5.74
C GLY A 269 7.49 6.83 -7.21
N TYR A 270 8.71 6.40 -7.53
CA TYR A 270 9.12 6.07 -8.89
C TYR A 270 9.29 4.58 -9.07
N VAL A 271 8.98 4.11 -10.26
CA VAL A 271 9.22 2.76 -10.73
C VAL A 271 9.87 2.83 -12.10
N ILE A 272 10.90 2.01 -12.29
CA ILE A 272 11.59 1.84 -13.55
C ILE A 272 11.62 0.34 -13.83
N ASP A 273 11.10 -0.06 -14.98
CA ASP A 273 11.15 -1.44 -15.45
C ASP A 273 12.28 -1.54 -16.49
N LEU A 274 13.23 -2.44 -16.23
CA LEU A 274 14.36 -2.78 -17.11
C LEU A 274 14.09 -4.13 -17.80
N ALA A 275 14.63 -4.31 -18.98
CA ALA A 275 14.61 -5.61 -19.66
C ALA A 275 15.30 -6.68 -18.82
N THR A 276 14.82 -7.92 -18.89
CA THR A 276 15.43 -9.09 -18.23
C THR A 276 16.77 -9.48 -18.84
N GLY A 277 17.55 -10.24 -18.12
CA GLY A 277 18.82 -10.81 -18.57
C GLY A 277 19.20 -12.06 -17.78
N PRO A 278 20.25 -12.78 -18.20
CA PRO A 278 20.60 -14.11 -17.65
C PRO A 278 20.98 -14.08 -16.16
N ASP A 279 21.56 -12.96 -15.70
CA ASP A 279 22.08 -12.83 -14.33
C ASP A 279 21.16 -11.99 -13.43
N ASP A 280 19.84 -12.00 -13.71
CA ASP A 280 18.87 -11.31 -12.90
C ASP A 280 18.80 -11.90 -11.47
N PRO A 281 18.55 -11.06 -10.47
CA PRO A 281 18.26 -11.58 -9.12
C PRO A 281 17.10 -12.59 -9.16
N THR A 282 17.16 -13.60 -8.31
CA THR A 282 16.09 -14.60 -8.18
C THR A 282 15.05 -14.24 -7.11
N MET A 283 15.30 -13.16 -6.35
CA MET A 283 14.45 -12.65 -5.26
C MET A 283 14.53 -11.13 -5.19
N PRO A 284 13.57 -10.45 -4.56
CA PRO A 284 13.65 -9.02 -4.30
C PRO A 284 14.87 -8.66 -3.43
N ILE A 285 15.58 -7.61 -3.83
CA ILE A 285 16.74 -7.08 -3.10
C ILE A 285 16.42 -5.67 -2.62
N GLY A 286 16.38 -5.47 -1.32
CA GLY A 286 16.21 -4.17 -0.68
C GLY A 286 17.56 -3.47 -0.48
N LEU A 287 17.86 -2.45 -1.29
CA LEU A 287 19.02 -1.59 -1.15
C LEU A 287 18.74 -0.53 -0.10
N LYS A 288 19.03 -0.82 1.18
CA LYS A 288 18.53 -0.03 2.32
C LYS A 288 19.06 1.40 2.34
N SER A 289 20.34 1.60 2.04
CA SER A 289 20.95 2.94 2.00
C SER A 289 20.39 3.82 0.89
N GLN A 290 19.96 3.22 -0.22
CA GLN A 290 19.36 3.88 -1.37
C GLN A 290 17.83 4.01 -1.28
N MET A 291 17.21 3.42 -0.25
CA MET A 291 15.74 3.33 -0.10
C MET A 291 15.06 2.82 -1.37
N MET A 292 15.62 1.80 -1.97
CA MET A 292 15.17 1.23 -3.23
C MET A 292 15.06 -0.30 -3.11
N VAL A 293 14.15 -0.87 -3.90
CA VAL A 293 14.01 -2.32 -4.06
C VAL A 293 14.19 -2.67 -5.52
N VAL A 294 14.96 -3.72 -5.78
CA VAL A 294 15.10 -4.38 -7.08
C VAL A 294 14.26 -5.64 -7.03
N THR A 295 13.18 -5.72 -7.81
CA THR A 295 12.28 -6.88 -7.84
C THR A 295 12.34 -7.56 -9.19
N PRO A 296 12.72 -8.85 -9.26
CA PRO A 296 12.68 -9.61 -10.51
C PRO A 296 11.25 -10.08 -10.81
N TYR A 297 10.83 -9.87 -12.04
CA TYR A 297 9.63 -10.48 -12.60
C TYR A 297 10.00 -11.30 -13.83
N SER A 298 9.13 -12.17 -14.30
CA SER A 298 9.39 -13.03 -15.46
C SER A 298 9.68 -12.26 -16.76
N SER A 299 9.21 -11.02 -16.87
CA SER A 299 9.31 -10.19 -18.08
C SER A 299 10.13 -8.91 -17.90
N LYS A 300 10.58 -8.60 -16.67
CA LYS A 300 11.26 -7.34 -16.36
C LYS A 300 11.98 -7.42 -15.01
N VAL A 301 12.97 -6.55 -14.82
CA VAL A 301 13.51 -6.23 -13.49
C VAL A 301 13.02 -4.85 -13.09
N ARG A 302 12.34 -4.73 -11.97
CA ARG A 302 11.74 -3.49 -11.48
C ARG A 302 12.61 -2.83 -10.42
N LEU A 303 12.95 -1.59 -10.65
CA LEU A 303 13.51 -0.69 -9.65
C LEU A 303 12.38 0.13 -9.06
N ALA A 304 12.12 0.04 -7.75
CA ALA A 304 11.10 0.82 -7.09
C ALA A 304 11.70 1.55 -5.89
N GLY A 305 11.51 2.86 -5.82
CA GLY A 305 12.10 3.64 -4.75
C GLY A 305 11.55 5.06 -4.70
N VAL A 306 12.27 5.91 -3.97
CA VAL A 306 11.98 7.33 -3.78
C VAL A 306 10.63 7.57 -3.10
N LEU A 307 10.60 8.57 -2.25
CA LEU A 307 9.38 9.05 -1.62
C LEU A 307 9.37 10.58 -1.61
N GLU A 308 8.46 11.17 -2.37
CA GLU A 308 8.29 12.62 -2.44
C GLU A 308 6.93 13.05 -1.91
N LEU A 309 6.91 13.89 -0.89
CA LEU A 309 5.70 14.55 -0.40
C LEU A 309 5.54 15.90 -1.13
N VAL A 310 5.16 15.84 -2.41
CA VAL A 310 5.07 17.00 -3.34
C VAL A 310 3.61 17.33 -3.72
N GLY A 311 2.63 16.75 -3.04
CA GLY A 311 1.21 16.87 -3.41
C GLY A 311 0.84 15.90 -4.53
N GLU A 312 -0.05 16.30 -5.44
CA GLU A 312 -0.56 15.45 -6.53
C GLU A 312 0.21 15.61 -7.85
N ASP A 313 1.49 16.03 -7.76
CA ASP A 313 2.36 16.21 -8.92
C ASP A 313 2.89 14.86 -9.42
N LYS A 314 2.42 14.43 -10.59
CA LYS A 314 2.83 13.17 -11.25
C LYS A 314 4.05 13.34 -12.17
N HIS A 315 4.65 14.53 -12.27
CA HIS A 315 5.82 14.77 -13.12
C HIS A 315 6.96 13.82 -12.76
N ILE A 316 7.56 13.20 -13.78
CA ILE A 316 8.71 12.30 -13.64
C ILE A 316 9.99 13.13 -13.80
N ASP A 317 10.81 13.18 -12.75
CA ASP A 317 12.10 13.85 -12.76
C ASP A 317 13.19 12.93 -13.32
N GLU A 318 13.68 13.23 -14.52
CA GLU A 318 14.69 12.43 -15.20
C GLU A 318 16.02 12.34 -14.43
N LYS A 319 16.40 13.36 -13.65
CA LYS A 319 17.64 13.30 -12.87
C LYS A 319 17.52 12.25 -11.77
N ARG A 320 16.34 12.10 -11.18
CA ARG A 320 16.06 11.09 -10.16
C ARG A 320 16.01 9.68 -10.76
N THR A 321 15.38 9.51 -11.90
CA THR A 321 15.32 8.20 -12.56
C THR A 321 16.71 7.75 -12.99
N LYS A 322 17.55 8.64 -13.55
CA LYS A 322 18.96 8.35 -13.85
C LYS A 322 19.76 7.99 -12.59
N ALA A 323 19.57 8.72 -11.49
CA ALA A 323 20.23 8.42 -10.21
C ALA A 323 19.78 7.06 -9.64
N MET A 324 18.50 6.69 -9.76
CA MET A 324 18.00 5.36 -9.36
C MET A 324 18.66 4.24 -10.18
N ILE A 325 18.73 4.39 -11.50
CA ILE A 325 19.40 3.41 -12.37
C ILE A 325 20.88 3.30 -12.00
N GLY A 326 21.58 4.43 -11.83
CA GLY A 326 22.98 4.45 -11.41
C GLY A 326 23.19 3.70 -10.09
N SER A 327 22.38 3.99 -9.07
CA SER A 327 22.46 3.29 -7.77
C SER A 327 22.17 1.79 -7.86
N ALA A 328 21.28 1.38 -8.77
CA ALA A 328 21.00 -0.05 -9.01
C ALA A 328 22.18 -0.72 -9.71
N VAL A 329 22.81 -0.06 -10.69
CA VAL A 329 24.00 -0.56 -11.42
C VAL A 329 25.22 -0.61 -10.49
N ASP A 330 25.41 0.39 -9.61
CA ASP A 330 26.47 0.37 -8.61
C ASP A 330 26.37 -0.84 -7.66
N ALA A 331 25.13 -1.21 -7.30
CA ALA A 331 24.85 -2.38 -6.45
C ALA A 331 24.90 -3.71 -7.22
N LEU A 332 24.39 -3.72 -8.44
CA LEU A 332 24.20 -4.88 -9.32
C LEU A 332 24.70 -4.55 -10.72
N PRO A 333 26.03 -4.63 -10.99
CA PRO A 333 26.63 -4.25 -12.26
C PRO A 333 26.04 -4.96 -13.49
N GLN A 334 25.47 -6.15 -13.33
CA GLN A 334 24.79 -6.89 -14.39
C GLN A 334 23.54 -6.17 -14.94
N LEU A 335 23.04 -5.13 -14.28
CA LEU A 335 21.96 -4.29 -14.77
C LEU A 335 22.43 -3.18 -15.73
N ALA A 336 23.76 -3.00 -15.89
CA ALA A 336 24.30 -1.96 -16.75
C ALA A 336 23.88 -2.16 -18.22
N GLY A 337 23.52 -1.04 -18.87
CA GLY A 337 23.15 -1.06 -20.30
C GLY A 337 21.82 -1.72 -20.63
N ARG A 338 21.04 -2.14 -19.63
CA ARG A 338 19.69 -2.71 -19.86
C ARG A 338 18.75 -1.68 -20.47
N GLU A 339 17.93 -2.13 -21.41
CA GLU A 339 16.85 -1.32 -21.97
C GLU A 339 15.85 -0.91 -20.87
N VAL A 340 15.47 0.36 -20.87
CA VAL A 340 14.39 0.89 -20.00
C VAL A 340 13.05 0.68 -20.69
N LEU A 341 12.27 -0.29 -20.24
CA LEU A 341 10.97 -0.63 -20.81
C LEU A 341 9.88 0.38 -20.41
N GLN A 342 9.93 0.86 -19.16
CA GLN A 342 8.95 1.79 -18.63
C GLN A 342 9.54 2.62 -17.49
N VAL A 343 9.12 3.90 -17.44
CA VAL A 343 9.28 4.75 -16.25
C VAL A 343 7.90 5.23 -15.82
N TRP A 344 7.57 5.07 -14.55
CA TRP A 344 6.25 5.40 -14.02
C TRP A 344 6.36 6.04 -12.63
N SER A 345 5.36 6.88 -12.28
CA SER A 345 5.25 7.46 -10.95
C SER A 345 3.87 7.23 -10.36
N GLY A 346 3.81 6.82 -9.10
CA GLY A 346 2.57 6.53 -8.37
C GLY A 346 2.40 7.35 -7.12
N MET A 347 1.13 7.67 -6.82
CA MET A 347 0.73 8.49 -5.67
C MET A 347 0.22 7.59 -4.55
N ARG A 348 1.09 7.23 -3.60
CA ARG A 348 0.72 6.42 -2.43
C ARG A 348 -0.16 7.23 -1.48
N PRO A 349 -1.37 6.77 -1.11
CA PRO A 349 -2.24 7.46 -0.17
C PRO A 349 -1.74 7.27 1.26
N CYS A 350 -1.11 8.27 1.85
CA CYS A 350 -0.48 8.21 3.16
C CYS A 350 -1.33 8.91 4.23
N SER A 351 -1.78 8.17 5.24
CA SER A 351 -2.37 8.72 6.46
C SER A 351 -1.32 9.42 7.33
N ALA A 352 -1.75 10.37 8.15
CA ALA A 352 -0.82 11.13 8.98
C ALA A 352 -0.20 10.32 10.12
N ASP A 353 -0.80 9.22 10.53
CA ASP A 353 -0.28 8.34 11.60
C ASP A 353 0.34 7.04 11.10
N GLY A 354 0.41 6.87 9.76
CA GLY A 354 1.00 5.70 9.12
C GLY A 354 0.14 4.44 9.12
N LEU A 355 -1.07 4.49 9.68
CA LEU A 355 -2.02 3.36 9.66
C LEU A 355 -3.14 3.59 8.63
N PRO A 356 -3.64 2.54 7.96
CA PRO A 356 -4.75 2.68 7.04
C PRO A 356 -6.03 3.13 7.76
N MET A 357 -6.95 3.70 7.02
CA MET A 357 -8.30 4.05 7.46
C MET A 357 -9.27 3.09 6.81
N ILE A 358 -9.81 2.17 7.61
CA ILE A 358 -10.64 1.07 7.14
C ILE A 358 -11.91 1.00 8.00
N GLY A 359 -13.07 1.05 7.36
CA GLY A 359 -14.33 0.77 8.03
C GLY A 359 -15.40 1.82 7.87
N ARG A 360 -16.49 1.59 8.62
CA ARG A 360 -17.66 2.45 8.61
C ARG A 360 -17.35 3.86 9.12
N THR A 361 -18.01 4.84 8.56
CA THR A 361 -17.95 6.24 9.00
C THR A 361 -19.11 6.58 9.91
N HIS A 362 -19.21 7.84 10.34
CA HIS A 362 -20.40 8.32 11.05
C HIS A 362 -21.62 8.54 10.13
N ALA A 363 -21.37 8.70 8.82
CA ALA A 363 -22.46 8.78 7.84
C ALA A 363 -23.01 7.38 7.55
N ASP A 364 -24.32 7.21 7.70
CA ASP A 364 -24.97 5.95 7.37
C ASP A 364 -24.80 5.62 5.87
N GLY A 365 -24.60 4.33 5.56
CA GLY A 365 -24.35 3.86 4.19
C GLY A 365 -22.96 4.20 3.64
N LEU A 366 -21.97 4.59 4.46
CA LEU A 366 -20.63 4.92 4.01
C LEU A 366 -19.53 4.20 4.78
N SER A 367 -18.64 3.55 4.04
CA SER A 367 -17.33 3.06 4.53
C SER A 367 -16.19 3.65 3.71
N VAL A 368 -14.99 3.68 4.29
CA VAL A 368 -13.76 4.05 3.58
C VAL A 368 -12.71 2.96 3.73
N ALA A 369 -11.85 2.83 2.70
CA ALA A 369 -10.69 1.95 2.69
C ALA A 369 -9.54 2.66 1.98
N THR A 370 -8.72 3.41 2.74
CA THR A 370 -7.66 4.26 2.20
C THR A 370 -6.51 4.48 3.20
N GLY A 371 -5.49 5.22 2.80
CA GLY A 371 -4.39 5.58 3.69
C GLY A 371 -3.36 4.47 3.91
N HIS A 372 -3.33 3.46 3.06
CA HIS A 372 -2.46 2.28 3.16
C HIS A 372 -0.98 2.57 2.90
N GLY A 373 -0.64 3.77 2.40
CA GLY A 373 0.73 4.15 2.09
C GLY A 373 1.40 3.20 1.11
N GLN A 374 2.57 2.70 1.48
CA GLN A 374 3.33 1.73 0.68
C GLN A 374 2.85 0.27 0.83
N HIS A 375 1.96 0.00 1.80
CA HIS A 375 1.51 -1.35 2.13
C HIS A 375 0.17 -1.73 1.46
N GLY A 376 -0.34 -0.92 0.51
CA GLY A 376 -1.66 -1.14 -0.08
C GLY A 376 -1.83 -2.50 -0.74
N LEU A 377 -0.79 -3.04 -1.38
CA LEU A 377 -0.87 -4.35 -2.04
C LEU A 377 -1.00 -5.47 -1.00
N ILE A 378 -0.05 -5.56 -0.07
CA ILE A 378 -0.08 -6.61 0.97
C ILE A 378 -1.31 -6.52 1.87
N LEU A 379 -1.84 -5.30 2.12
CA LEU A 379 -3.01 -5.09 2.97
C LEU A 379 -4.34 -5.29 2.25
N ALA A 380 -4.37 -5.53 0.93
CA ALA A 380 -5.61 -5.62 0.18
C ALA A 380 -6.53 -6.75 0.69
N PRO A 381 -6.06 -8.01 0.92
CA PRO A 381 -6.93 -9.08 1.41
C PRO A 381 -7.47 -8.81 2.82
N VAL A 382 -6.64 -8.40 3.77
CA VAL A 382 -7.09 -8.14 5.15
C VAL A 382 -8.03 -6.93 5.22
N THR A 383 -7.81 -5.89 4.39
CA THR A 383 -8.73 -4.75 4.27
C THR A 383 -10.10 -5.20 3.78
N ALA A 384 -10.12 -6.04 2.75
CA ALA A 384 -11.34 -6.60 2.19
C ALA A 384 -12.11 -7.44 3.22
N GLN A 385 -11.41 -8.30 3.97
CA GLN A 385 -12.00 -9.10 5.05
C GLN A 385 -12.62 -8.21 6.15
N ILE A 386 -11.92 -7.16 6.58
CA ILE A 386 -12.42 -6.22 7.58
C ILE A 386 -13.71 -5.53 7.10
N ILE A 387 -13.72 -5.00 5.88
CA ILE A 387 -14.90 -4.33 5.32
C ILE A 387 -16.07 -5.31 5.16
N ALA A 388 -15.83 -6.48 4.58
CA ALA A 388 -16.88 -7.49 4.37
C ALA A 388 -17.49 -7.95 5.70
N ALA A 389 -16.67 -8.22 6.72
CA ALA A 389 -17.15 -8.60 8.05
C ALA A 389 -17.98 -7.49 8.71
N GLN A 390 -17.54 -6.22 8.61
CA GLN A 390 -18.30 -5.08 9.16
C GLN A 390 -19.65 -4.87 8.45
N LEU A 391 -19.74 -5.10 7.14
CA LEU A 391 -21.02 -5.08 6.43
C LEU A 391 -21.94 -6.18 6.91
N ALA A 392 -21.40 -7.34 7.26
CA ALA A 392 -22.14 -8.48 7.82
C ALA A 392 -22.43 -8.32 9.34
N GLY A 393 -22.10 -7.17 9.96
CA GLY A 393 -22.30 -6.95 11.39
C GLY A 393 -21.37 -7.75 12.31
N ARG A 394 -20.23 -8.27 11.77
CA ARG A 394 -19.26 -9.08 12.52
C ARG A 394 -17.97 -8.30 12.77
N PRO A 395 -17.21 -8.60 13.85
CA PRO A 395 -15.84 -8.11 13.99
C PRO A 395 -14.98 -8.67 12.83
N GLY A 396 -14.16 -7.81 12.20
CA GLY A 396 -13.37 -8.19 11.04
C GLY A 396 -11.87 -7.94 11.19
N THR A 397 -11.44 -7.30 12.28
CA THR A 397 -10.02 -7.05 12.52
C THR A 397 -9.33 -8.30 13.08
N PRO A 398 -8.06 -8.57 12.75
CA PRO A 398 -7.28 -9.59 13.42
C PRO A 398 -7.32 -9.41 14.94
N ALA A 399 -7.28 -10.51 15.70
CA ALA A 399 -7.55 -10.55 17.15
C ALA A 399 -6.73 -9.53 17.95
N ASP A 400 -5.44 -9.37 17.63
CA ASP A 400 -4.52 -8.47 18.35
C ASP A 400 -4.49 -7.03 17.80
N VAL A 401 -5.36 -6.71 16.84
CA VAL A 401 -5.47 -5.37 16.25
C VAL A 401 -6.66 -4.64 16.86
N ASN A 402 -6.40 -3.53 17.52
CA ASN A 402 -7.48 -2.68 18.02
C ASN A 402 -8.23 -2.01 16.86
N PRO A 403 -9.53 -2.30 16.63
CA PRO A 403 -10.30 -1.75 15.52
C PRO A 403 -10.33 -0.22 15.48
N TRP A 404 -10.25 0.44 16.64
CA TRP A 404 -10.21 1.90 16.72
C TRP A 404 -9.00 2.51 16.01
N GLN A 405 -7.86 1.81 15.98
CA GLN A 405 -6.67 2.27 15.28
C GLN A 405 -6.87 2.34 13.76
N LEU A 406 -7.81 1.59 13.22
CA LEU A 406 -8.14 1.57 11.78
C LEU A 406 -9.34 2.46 11.46
N SER A 407 -10.13 2.84 12.47
CA SER A 407 -11.34 3.64 12.27
C SER A 407 -11.03 4.99 11.63
N PRO A 408 -11.73 5.40 10.56
CA PRO A 408 -11.62 6.75 10.02
C PRO A 408 -12.00 7.83 11.03
N ALA A 409 -12.82 7.51 12.01
CA ALA A 409 -13.26 8.42 13.07
C ALA A 409 -12.17 8.74 14.10
N ARG A 410 -11.04 8.02 14.11
CA ARG A 410 -9.92 8.30 15.06
C ARG A 410 -9.31 9.69 14.90
N PHE A 411 -9.59 10.36 13.78
CA PHE A 411 -9.15 11.72 13.49
C PHE A 411 -10.23 12.80 13.72
N THR A 412 -11.46 12.39 14.05
CA THR A 412 -12.55 13.32 14.35
C THR A 412 -12.59 13.59 15.85
N SER A 413 -12.43 14.85 16.24
CA SER A 413 -12.61 15.27 17.63
C SER A 413 -14.11 15.19 17.99
N GLY A 414 -14.46 14.37 18.98
CA GLY A 414 -15.76 14.48 19.71
C GLY A 414 -16.86 13.46 19.39
N ARG A 415 -16.78 12.64 18.37
CA ARG A 415 -17.78 11.58 18.13
C ARG A 415 -17.11 10.20 18.06
N ARG A 416 -17.17 9.44 19.16
CA ARG A 416 -16.89 8.00 19.10
C ARG A 416 -17.97 7.35 18.23
N PRO A 417 -17.62 6.53 17.21
CA PRO A 417 -18.62 5.74 16.52
C PRO A 417 -19.30 4.86 17.55
N ILE A 418 -20.63 4.85 17.52
CA ILE A 418 -21.42 3.88 18.26
C ILE A 418 -21.15 2.54 17.58
N ILE A 419 -20.22 1.75 18.12
CA ILE A 419 -20.15 0.33 17.82
C ILE A 419 -21.42 -0.25 18.50
N ARG A 420 -22.52 -0.29 17.77
CA ARG A 420 -23.64 -1.11 18.19
C ARG A 420 -23.16 -2.55 18.10
N ALA A 421 -22.84 -3.16 19.22
CA ALA A 421 -22.86 -4.59 19.34
C ALA A 421 -24.25 -5.01 18.83
N ALA A 422 -24.28 -5.95 17.87
CA ALA A 422 -25.53 -6.58 17.50
C ALA A 422 -26.14 -7.13 18.80
N ALA A 423 -27.31 -6.60 19.16
CA ALA A 423 -28.14 -7.23 20.18
C ALA A 423 -28.44 -8.64 19.68
N GLY A 424 -28.19 -9.63 20.53
CA GLY A 424 -28.27 -11.07 20.28
C GLY A 424 -29.64 -11.57 19.79
#